data_4ac6da6dda1748a238199972c8d9a2df
#
_entry.id   4ac6da6dda1748a238199972c8d9a2df
#
_cell.length_a   1.000
_cell.length_b   1.000
_cell.length_c   1.000
_cell.angle_alpha   90.00
_cell.angle_beta   90.00
_cell.angle_gamma   90.00
#
_symmetry.space_group_name_H-M   'P 1'
#
loop_
_entity.id
_entity.type
_entity.pdbx_description
1 polymer ?
#
loop_
_entity_poly.entity_id
_entity_poly.type
_entity_poly.pdbx_seq_one_letter_code
_entity_poly.pdbx_strand_id
1 'polypeptide(L)'
;MTRINIFLITNSKFNGRLKELKKKTICGKTVSYQLFDLGRYVDFSNSQSGSEPVEINFEEYEDKGLKALQTSLDTSEYVSYLVSVPGSFLAQIYEEFGARLLEQNVRTFLQARGNVNKGIINTIKHKPELFFAYNNGLTATAEEVTLSNGLIRKISNLQIVNGGQTTASLYYAKVKEKADLSKVYVQMKLSVINSDKIAE
;
A
#
# COMPACT_ATOMS: atom_id res chain seq x y z
N MET A 1 8.99 17.32 -5.07
CA MET A 1 7.82 18.01 -4.55
C MET A 1 7.87 18.01 -3.04
N THR A 2 7.78 19.15 -2.36
CA THR A 2 7.84 19.18 -0.88
C THR A 2 6.44 18.93 -0.35
N ARG A 3 6.27 17.96 0.54
CA ARG A 3 5.00 17.61 1.17
C ARG A 3 4.96 18.16 2.59
N ILE A 4 3.82 18.69 3.02
CA ILE A 4 3.58 19.15 4.39
C ILE A 4 2.45 18.31 4.96
N ASN A 5 2.74 17.57 6.04
CA ASN A 5 1.73 16.81 6.77
C ASN A 5 1.40 17.57 8.06
N ILE A 6 0.14 17.87 8.25
CA ILE A 6 -0.37 18.53 9.47
C ILE A 6 -1.12 17.51 10.27
N PHE A 7 -0.66 17.24 11.49
CA PHE A 7 -1.32 16.32 12.44
C PHE A 7 -2.11 17.12 13.46
N LEU A 8 -3.39 16.82 13.57
CA LEU A 8 -4.26 17.31 14.63
C LEU A 8 -4.43 16.19 15.65
N ILE A 9 -3.94 16.39 16.87
CA ILE A 9 -4.00 15.39 17.93
C ILE A 9 -5.01 15.85 18.97
N THR A 10 -5.96 15.00 19.32
CA THR A 10 -6.97 15.26 20.33
C THR A 10 -7.21 14.03 21.21
N ASN A 11 -7.52 14.25 22.49
CA ASN A 11 -7.90 13.21 23.44
C ASN A 11 -9.41 12.89 23.41
N SER A 12 -10.14 13.45 22.46
CA SER A 12 -11.57 13.21 22.28
C SER A 12 -11.83 12.36 21.04
N LYS A 13 -12.93 11.62 21.00
CA LYS A 13 -13.36 10.86 19.82
C LYS A 13 -14.04 11.80 18.83
N PHE A 14 -13.58 11.80 17.59
CA PHE A 14 -14.17 12.60 16.52
C PHE A 14 -15.43 11.92 15.96
N ASN A 15 -16.57 12.57 16.08
CA ASN A 15 -17.86 12.07 15.60
C ASN A 15 -18.31 12.70 14.26
N GLY A 16 -17.42 13.41 13.57
CA GLY A 16 -17.72 14.04 12.29
C GLY A 16 -17.78 13.05 11.14
N ARG A 17 -18.54 13.40 10.08
CA ARG A 17 -18.68 12.60 8.86
C ARG A 17 -17.40 12.57 8.00
N LEU A 18 -16.51 13.55 8.15
CA LEU A 18 -15.25 13.67 7.41
C LEU A 18 -14.11 13.18 8.30
N LYS A 19 -13.72 11.94 8.15
CA LYS A 19 -12.53 11.37 8.82
C LYS A 19 -11.22 11.87 8.20
N GLU A 20 -11.25 12.34 6.95
CA GLU A 20 -10.09 12.87 6.24
C GLU A 20 -10.43 14.17 5.52
N LEU A 21 -9.57 15.17 5.69
CA LEU A 21 -9.64 16.41 4.92
C LEU A 21 -8.91 16.21 3.58
N LYS A 22 -9.55 16.62 2.48
CA LYS A 22 -8.97 16.52 1.14
C LYS A 22 -7.60 17.20 1.09
N LYS A 23 -6.62 16.54 0.51
CA LYS A 23 -5.30 17.11 0.24
C LYS A 23 -5.46 18.40 -0.59
N LYS A 24 -4.73 19.45 -0.22
CA LYS A 24 -4.74 20.75 -0.94
C LYS A 24 -3.33 21.07 -1.41
N THR A 25 -3.22 21.71 -2.57
CA THR A 25 -1.94 22.28 -3.02
C THR A 25 -1.91 23.75 -2.67
N ILE A 26 -0.93 24.17 -1.85
CA ILE A 26 -0.72 25.53 -1.40
C ILE A 26 0.71 25.92 -1.75
N CYS A 27 0.90 26.98 -2.53
CA CYS A 27 2.22 27.46 -2.98
C CYS A 27 3.10 26.34 -3.58
N GLY A 28 2.53 25.49 -4.44
CA GLY A 28 3.23 24.39 -5.10
C GLY A 28 3.60 23.20 -4.19
N LYS A 29 3.15 23.21 -2.93
CA LYS A 29 3.38 22.13 -1.96
C LYS A 29 2.07 21.41 -1.68
N THR A 30 2.11 20.08 -1.64
CA THR A 30 0.95 19.28 -1.24
C THR A 30 0.83 19.30 0.29
N VAL A 31 -0.32 19.79 0.77
CA VAL A 31 -0.66 19.81 2.20
C VAL A 31 -1.69 18.74 2.47
N SER A 32 -1.38 17.82 3.38
CA SER A 32 -2.31 16.81 3.89
C SER A 32 -2.56 17.05 5.37
N TYR A 33 -3.78 16.71 5.82
CA TYR A 33 -4.20 16.85 7.20
C TYR A 33 -4.55 15.45 7.71
N GLN A 34 -4.09 15.13 8.90
CA GLN A 34 -4.42 13.88 9.58
C GLN A 34 -4.94 14.21 10.97
N LEU A 35 -6.11 13.66 11.31
CA LEU A 35 -6.69 13.80 12.63
C LEU A 35 -6.35 12.55 13.43
N PHE A 36 -5.64 12.73 14.54
CA PHE A 36 -5.31 11.71 15.53
C PHE A 36 -6.23 11.89 16.73
N ASP A 37 -7.35 11.21 16.72
CA ASP A 37 -8.31 11.19 17.82
C ASP A 37 -8.09 9.98 18.75
N LEU A 38 -8.86 9.90 19.83
CA LEU A 38 -8.76 8.80 20.78
C LEU A 38 -9.04 7.43 20.15
N GLY A 39 -10.00 7.34 19.20
CA GLY A 39 -10.29 6.09 18.50
C GLY A 39 -9.07 5.61 17.71
N ARG A 40 -8.46 6.49 16.94
CA ARG A 40 -7.27 6.21 16.14
C ARG A 40 -6.04 5.86 16.99
N TYR A 41 -5.93 6.48 18.17
CA TYR A 41 -4.89 6.12 19.15
C TYR A 41 -5.08 4.71 19.71
N VAL A 42 -6.33 4.32 20.01
CA VAL A 42 -6.67 2.97 20.49
C VAL A 42 -6.39 1.93 19.39
N ASP A 43 -6.78 2.21 18.14
CA ASP A 43 -6.50 1.34 17.00
C ASP A 43 -4.99 1.17 16.78
N PHE A 44 -4.22 2.26 16.89
CA PHE A 44 -2.76 2.22 16.86
C PHE A 44 -2.17 1.38 18.00
N SER A 45 -2.68 1.55 19.21
CA SER A 45 -2.22 0.82 20.40
C SER A 45 -2.54 -0.68 20.33
N ASN A 46 -3.69 -1.03 19.73
CA ASN A 46 -4.15 -2.41 19.59
C ASN A 46 -3.57 -3.12 18.35
N SER A 47 -3.00 -2.36 17.39
CA SER A 47 -2.37 -2.98 16.24
C SER A 47 -1.16 -3.81 16.67
N GLN A 48 -1.11 -5.09 16.29
CA GLN A 48 0.00 -5.99 16.63
C GLN A 48 1.36 -5.47 16.15
N SER A 49 1.38 -4.61 15.15
CA SER A 49 2.58 -3.99 14.59
C SER A 49 2.96 -2.66 15.25
N GLY A 50 2.14 -2.11 16.16
CA GLY A 50 2.33 -0.77 16.74
C GLY A 50 2.32 0.35 15.70
N SER A 51 1.72 0.13 14.52
CA SER A 51 1.61 1.11 13.45
C SER A 51 0.15 1.31 13.05
N GLU A 52 -0.17 2.51 12.60
CA GLU A 52 -1.50 2.84 12.10
C GLU A 52 -1.82 2.00 10.84
N PRO A 53 -3.03 1.40 10.73
CA PRO A 53 -3.44 0.63 9.56
C PRO A 53 -3.29 1.41 8.25
N VAL A 54 -2.93 0.70 7.19
CA VAL A 54 -2.81 1.29 5.85
C VAL A 54 -4.14 1.15 5.13
N GLU A 55 -4.82 2.28 4.97
CA GLU A 55 -6.10 2.35 4.26
C GLU A 55 -5.90 2.85 2.84
N ILE A 56 -6.41 2.13 1.85
CA ILE A 56 -6.35 2.49 0.44
C ILE A 56 -7.76 2.66 -0.11
N ASN A 57 -8.08 3.87 -0.55
CA ASN A 57 -9.30 4.17 -1.28
C ASN A 57 -8.94 4.55 -2.72
N PHE A 58 -9.28 3.70 -3.68
CA PHE A 58 -8.92 3.91 -5.09
C PHE A 58 -9.61 5.10 -5.76
N GLU A 59 -10.62 5.70 -5.14
CA GLU A 59 -11.18 6.97 -5.63
C GLU A 59 -10.15 8.11 -5.60
N GLU A 60 -9.13 7.99 -4.76
CA GLU A 60 -8.05 8.98 -4.60
C GLU A 60 -6.87 8.77 -5.56
N TYR A 61 -6.87 7.67 -6.32
CA TYR A 61 -5.80 7.30 -7.26
C TYR A 61 -6.30 7.34 -8.71
N GLU A 62 -5.37 7.50 -9.65
CA GLU A 62 -5.69 7.54 -11.09
C GLU A 62 -6.33 6.24 -11.58
N ASP A 63 -5.85 5.09 -11.09
CA ASP A 63 -6.29 3.77 -11.52
C ASP A 63 -7.74 3.43 -11.14
N LYS A 64 -8.36 4.20 -10.22
CA LYS A 64 -9.76 4.03 -9.77
C LYS A 64 -10.15 2.61 -9.34
N GLY A 65 -9.19 1.71 -9.17
CA GLY A 65 -9.37 0.33 -8.73
C GLY A 65 -8.45 -0.65 -9.42
N LEU A 66 -8.27 -1.83 -8.82
CA LEU A 66 -7.42 -2.89 -9.36
C LEU A 66 -8.27 -4.06 -9.84
N LYS A 67 -8.01 -4.54 -11.06
CA LYS A 67 -8.60 -5.80 -11.56
C LYS A 67 -8.11 -6.95 -10.70
N ALA A 68 -9.05 -7.72 -10.15
CA ALA A 68 -8.76 -8.86 -9.30
C ALA A 68 -9.46 -10.11 -9.82
N LEU A 69 -8.72 -11.21 -9.81
CA LEU A 69 -9.25 -12.54 -10.02
C LEU A 69 -9.34 -13.23 -8.67
N GLN A 70 -10.57 -13.45 -8.19
CA GLN A 70 -10.80 -14.22 -6.97
C GLN A 70 -10.42 -15.69 -7.21
N THR A 71 -9.74 -16.32 -6.26
CA THR A 71 -9.45 -17.75 -6.34
C THR A 71 -10.73 -18.57 -6.14
N SER A 72 -10.76 -19.78 -6.69
CA SER A 72 -11.93 -20.67 -6.59
C SER A 72 -12.19 -21.20 -5.18
N LEU A 73 -11.21 -21.08 -4.29
CA LEU A 73 -11.31 -21.50 -2.89
C LEU A 73 -11.70 -20.28 -2.05
N ASP A 74 -12.97 -20.21 -1.69
CA ASP A 74 -13.49 -19.30 -0.70
C ASP A 74 -13.66 -20.09 0.58
N THR A 75 -12.72 -19.94 1.52
CA THR A 75 -12.81 -20.58 2.83
C THR A 75 -13.39 -19.62 3.84
N SER A 76 -13.95 -20.14 4.93
CA SER A 76 -14.44 -19.29 6.03
C SER A 76 -13.31 -18.50 6.72
N GLU A 77 -12.05 -18.87 6.47
CA GLU A 77 -10.86 -18.30 7.14
C GLU A 77 -10.23 -17.16 6.31
N TYR A 78 -10.21 -17.30 4.99
CA TYR A 78 -9.61 -16.28 4.12
C TYR A 78 -10.18 -16.32 2.70
N VAL A 79 -10.06 -15.20 2.01
CA VAL A 79 -10.30 -15.08 0.57
C VAL A 79 -9.01 -14.57 -0.09
N SER A 80 -8.64 -15.13 -1.24
CA SER A 80 -7.44 -14.70 -1.96
C SER A 80 -7.76 -14.20 -3.36
N TYR A 81 -7.00 -13.19 -3.77
CA TYR A 81 -7.09 -12.56 -5.08
C TYR A 81 -5.73 -12.57 -5.77
N LEU A 82 -5.74 -12.83 -7.09
CA LEU A 82 -4.62 -12.48 -7.95
C LEU A 82 -4.89 -11.13 -8.59
N VAL A 83 -3.94 -10.23 -8.45
CA VAL A 83 -4.08 -8.82 -8.87
C VAL A 83 -2.88 -8.44 -9.72
N SER A 84 -3.13 -7.77 -10.84
CA SER A 84 -2.09 -7.09 -11.61
C SER A 84 -2.02 -5.64 -11.16
N VAL A 85 -0.91 -5.25 -10.53
CA VAL A 85 -0.76 -3.94 -9.89
C VAL A 85 0.17 -3.07 -10.72
N PRO A 86 -0.26 -1.84 -11.12
CA PRO A 86 0.62 -0.88 -11.78
C PRO A 86 1.82 -0.51 -10.90
N GLY A 87 3.02 -0.48 -11.49
CA GLY A 87 4.24 -0.09 -10.78
C GLY A 87 4.20 1.35 -10.27
N SER A 88 3.54 2.24 -11.02
CA SER A 88 3.28 3.63 -10.63
C SER A 88 2.48 3.72 -9.33
N PHE A 89 1.44 2.91 -9.19
CA PHE A 89 0.62 2.83 -7.98
C PHE A 89 1.43 2.30 -6.79
N LEU A 90 2.19 1.21 -6.95
CA LEU A 90 3.04 0.69 -5.88
C LEU A 90 4.07 1.72 -5.40
N ALA A 91 4.69 2.46 -6.32
CA ALA A 91 5.61 3.53 -5.98
C ALA A 91 4.91 4.67 -5.23
N GLN A 92 3.65 4.98 -5.58
CA GLN A 92 2.86 6.03 -4.95
C GLN A 92 2.46 5.66 -3.53
N ILE A 93 1.93 4.45 -3.29
CA ILE A 93 1.59 4.02 -1.93
C ILE A 93 2.82 3.86 -1.04
N TYR A 94 3.96 3.46 -1.60
CA TYR A 94 5.21 3.43 -0.84
C TYR A 94 5.71 4.83 -0.48
N GLU A 95 5.54 5.83 -1.35
CA GLU A 95 5.81 7.23 -1.05
C GLU A 95 4.92 7.75 0.09
N GLU A 96 3.66 7.31 0.13
CA GLU A 96 2.66 7.77 1.08
C GLU A 96 2.81 7.13 2.46
N PHE A 97 2.93 5.81 2.48
CA PHE A 97 2.90 5.02 3.72
C PHE A 97 4.29 4.56 4.17
N GLY A 98 5.27 4.55 3.27
CA GLY A 98 6.65 4.17 3.58
C GLY A 98 6.75 2.76 4.17
N ALA A 99 7.49 2.65 5.27
CA ALA A 99 7.69 1.38 5.96
C ALA A 99 6.42 0.80 6.61
N ARG A 100 5.37 1.60 6.79
CA ARG A 100 4.08 1.13 7.33
C ARG A 100 3.40 0.12 6.41
N LEU A 101 3.63 0.25 5.09
CA LEU A 101 3.12 -0.68 4.08
C LEU A 101 3.74 -2.07 4.20
N LEU A 102 4.87 -2.20 4.89
CA LEU A 102 5.62 -3.44 4.99
C LEU A 102 5.40 -4.11 6.34
N GLU A 103 5.22 -5.41 6.33
CA GLU A 103 5.20 -6.23 7.53
C GLU A 103 6.54 -6.07 8.29
N GLN A 104 6.52 -6.25 9.60
CA GLN A 104 7.65 -5.94 10.49
C GLN A 104 8.94 -6.69 10.11
N ASN A 105 8.85 -7.96 9.76
CA ASN A 105 10.02 -8.76 9.35
C ASN A 105 10.63 -8.24 8.04
N VAL A 106 9.77 -7.84 7.09
CA VAL A 106 10.20 -7.25 5.82
C VAL A 106 10.87 -5.90 6.03
N ARG A 107 10.36 -5.07 6.95
CA ARG A 107 10.98 -3.80 7.35
C ARG A 107 12.38 -3.99 7.89
N THR A 108 12.54 -4.91 8.84
CA THR A 108 13.83 -5.21 9.48
C THR A 108 14.85 -5.67 8.44
N PHE A 109 14.44 -6.53 7.52
CA PHE A 109 15.29 -7.02 6.44
C PHE A 109 15.77 -5.89 5.50
N LEU A 110 14.88 -4.98 5.11
CA LEU A 110 15.21 -3.85 4.24
C LEU A 110 16.14 -2.84 4.92
N GLN A 111 15.93 -2.56 6.20
CA GLN A 111 16.80 -1.69 6.98
C GLN A 111 18.20 -2.27 7.13
N ALA A 112 18.30 -3.58 7.33
CA ALA A 112 19.60 -4.26 7.49
C ALA A 112 20.46 -4.29 6.21
N ARG A 113 19.85 -4.31 5.03
CA ARG A 113 20.56 -4.46 3.76
C ARG A 113 20.70 -3.21 2.91
N GLY A 114 19.87 -2.17 3.10
CA GLY A 114 20.02 -0.85 2.47
C GLY A 114 20.09 -0.82 0.93
N ASN A 115 19.91 -1.96 0.27
CA ASN A 115 20.24 -2.11 -1.14
C ASN A 115 18.98 -2.18 -2.00
N VAL A 116 18.74 -1.11 -2.73
CA VAL A 116 17.92 -1.15 -3.94
C VAL A 116 18.50 -2.19 -4.89
N ASN A 117 17.67 -3.12 -5.33
CA ASN A 117 18.14 -4.18 -6.22
C ASN A 117 18.45 -3.62 -7.62
N LYS A 118 19.75 -3.57 -7.96
CA LYS A 118 20.23 -3.04 -9.25
C LYS A 118 19.62 -3.78 -10.45
N GLY A 119 19.35 -5.09 -10.34
CA GLY A 119 18.72 -5.88 -11.38
C GLY A 119 17.28 -5.42 -11.64
N ILE A 120 16.52 -5.13 -10.59
CA ILE A 120 15.15 -4.58 -10.69
C ILE A 120 15.20 -3.22 -11.40
N ILE A 121 16.06 -2.31 -10.98
CA ILE A 121 16.21 -0.99 -11.60
C ILE A 121 16.60 -1.10 -13.07
N ASN A 122 17.52 -1.98 -13.41
CA ASN A 122 17.93 -2.19 -14.80
C ASN A 122 16.78 -2.68 -15.69
N THR A 123 15.96 -3.60 -15.19
CA THR A 123 14.75 -4.06 -15.91
C THR A 123 13.75 -2.93 -16.11
N ILE A 124 13.48 -2.14 -15.07
CA ILE A 124 12.57 -0.98 -15.16
C ILE A 124 13.03 0.01 -16.23
N LYS A 125 14.34 0.28 -16.32
CA LYS A 125 14.89 1.27 -17.25
C LYS A 125 14.93 0.81 -18.69
N HIS A 126 15.24 -0.46 -18.94
CA HIS A 126 15.59 -0.93 -20.28
C HIS A 126 14.55 -1.90 -20.89
N LYS A 127 13.75 -2.57 -20.05
CA LYS A 127 12.77 -3.59 -20.47
C LYS A 127 11.54 -3.57 -19.57
N PRO A 128 10.87 -2.40 -19.38
CA PRO A 128 9.78 -2.27 -18.41
C PRO A 128 8.60 -3.20 -18.70
N GLU A 129 8.33 -3.49 -19.97
CA GLU A 129 7.28 -4.42 -20.42
C GLU A 129 7.52 -5.87 -20.05
N LEU A 130 8.79 -6.26 -19.78
CA LEU A 130 9.15 -7.61 -19.34
C LEU A 130 9.17 -7.74 -17.80
N PHE A 131 8.92 -6.65 -17.08
CA PHE A 131 9.01 -6.64 -15.63
C PHE A 131 8.08 -7.67 -14.98
N PHE A 132 6.85 -7.78 -15.49
CA PHE A 132 5.86 -8.75 -15.01
C PHE A 132 6.35 -10.21 -15.12
N ALA A 133 7.08 -10.53 -16.19
CA ALA A 133 7.60 -11.88 -16.41
C ALA A 133 8.84 -12.18 -15.56
N TYR A 134 9.66 -11.18 -15.27
CA TYR A 134 10.95 -11.36 -14.58
C TYR A 134 10.85 -11.21 -13.06
N ASN A 135 9.78 -10.57 -12.57
CA ASN A 135 9.60 -10.35 -11.14
C ASN A 135 8.70 -11.42 -10.51
N ASN A 136 9.11 -11.91 -9.34
CA ASN A 136 8.34 -12.94 -8.60
C ASN A 136 7.03 -12.41 -7.99
N GLY A 137 6.76 -11.10 -8.13
CA GLY A 137 5.56 -10.48 -7.61
C GLY A 137 5.62 -10.16 -6.12
N LEU A 138 4.43 -9.87 -5.59
CA LEU A 138 4.20 -9.50 -4.20
C LEU A 138 3.27 -10.51 -3.53
N THR A 139 3.44 -10.67 -2.22
CA THR A 139 2.42 -11.25 -1.35
C THR A 139 1.99 -10.19 -0.36
N ALA A 140 0.71 -9.97 -0.25
CA ALA A 140 0.13 -8.99 0.66
C ALA A 140 -1.06 -9.59 1.40
N THR A 141 -1.34 -9.03 2.57
CA THR A 141 -2.53 -9.32 3.37
C THR A 141 -3.35 -8.05 3.56
N ALA A 142 -4.63 -8.21 3.82
CA ALA A 142 -5.55 -7.15 4.19
C ALA A 142 -6.59 -7.70 5.17
N GLU A 143 -7.21 -6.82 5.95
CA GLU A 143 -8.34 -7.16 6.81
C GLU A 143 -9.65 -7.17 6.02
N GLU A 144 -9.82 -6.20 5.12
CA GLU A 144 -11.03 -6.08 4.32
C GLU A 144 -10.71 -5.59 2.90
N VAL A 145 -11.49 -6.06 1.93
CA VAL A 145 -11.45 -5.61 0.54
C VAL A 145 -12.86 -5.35 0.04
N THR A 146 -13.11 -4.16 -0.47
CA THR A 146 -14.37 -3.83 -1.13
C THR A 146 -14.24 -3.98 -2.63
N LEU A 147 -15.05 -4.88 -3.22
CA LEU A 147 -15.12 -5.07 -4.67
C LEU A 147 -16.37 -4.41 -5.25
N SER A 148 -16.19 -3.81 -6.43
CA SER A 148 -17.29 -3.32 -7.26
C SER A 148 -16.96 -3.53 -8.73
N ASN A 149 -17.86 -4.22 -9.46
CA ASN A 149 -17.71 -4.52 -10.88
C ASN A 149 -16.37 -5.23 -11.24
N GLY A 150 -15.95 -6.19 -10.41
CA GLY A 150 -14.70 -6.94 -10.60
C GLY A 150 -13.42 -6.15 -10.32
N LEU A 151 -13.55 -4.95 -9.74
CA LEU A 151 -12.43 -4.11 -9.33
C LEU A 151 -12.40 -3.98 -7.81
N ILE A 152 -11.22 -4.08 -7.23
CA ILE A 152 -10.98 -3.70 -5.85
C ILE A 152 -11.05 -2.17 -5.77
N ARG A 153 -11.93 -1.66 -4.93
CA ARG A 153 -12.16 -0.21 -4.71
C ARG A 153 -11.57 0.30 -3.41
N LYS A 154 -11.52 -0.56 -2.40
CA LYS A 154 -10.91 -0.23 -1.10
C LYS A 154 -10.16 -1.43 -0.56
N ILE A 155 -9.09 -1.17 0.17
CA ILE A 155 -8.34 -2.16 0.92
C ILE A 155 -8.08 -1.59 2.31
N SER A 156 -8.47 -2.31 3.34
CA SER A 156 -8.23 -1.95 4.74
C SER A 156 -7.07 -2.76 5.29
N ASN A 157 -6.18 -2.09 6.00
CA ASN A 157 -4.97 -2.63 6.61
C ASN A 157 -4.09 -3.45 5.65
N LEU A 158 -3.76 -2.85 4.50
CA LEU A 158 -2.86 -3.47 3.52
C LEU A 158 -1.45 -3.61 4.09
N GLN A 159 -0.92 -4.84 4.05
CA GLN A 159 0.47 -5.14 4.42
C GLN A 159 1.17 -6.00 3.39
N ILE A 160 2.35 -5.61 2.96
CA ILE A 160 3.21 -6.39 2.07
C ILE A 160 4.05 -7.33 2.93
N VAL A 161 3.76 -8.62 2.82
CA VAL A 161 4.43 -9.71 3.55
C VAL A 161 5.68 -10.20 2.81
N ASN A 162 5.65 -10.11 1.47
CA ASN A 162 6.79 -10.44 0.61
C ASN A 162 6.85 -9.51 -0.60
N GLY A 163 8.06 -9.23 -1.10
CA GLY A 163 8.26 -8.33 -2.24
C GLY A 163 8.53 -6.87 -1.86
N GLY A 164 8.83 -6.58 -0.61
CA GLY A 164 9.17 -5.23 -0.15
C GLY A 164 10.33 -4.60 -0.92
N GLN A 165 11.33 -5.40 -1.35
CA GLN A 165 12.43 -4.91 -2.21
C GLN A 165 11.93 -4.43 -3.57
N THR A 166 10.97 -5.14 -4.18
CA THR A 166 10.35 -4.73 -5.44
C THR A 166 9.66 -3.37 -5.27
N THR A 167 8.85 -3.22 -4.22
CA THR A 167 8.12 -1.98 -3.92
C THR A 167 9.08 -0.81 -3.67
N ALA A 168 10.09 -1.00 -2.84
CA ALA A 168 11.11 0.02 -2.58
C ALA A 168 11.91 0.39 -3.84
N SER A 169 12.23 -0.60 -4.70
CA SER A 169 12.96 -0.36 -5.94
C SER A 169 12.13 0.41 -6.96
N LEU A 170 10.83 0.15 -7.07
CA LEU A 170 9.91 0.91 -7.91
C LEU A 170 9.85 2.38 -7.48
N TYR A 171 9.72 2.62 -6.17
CA TYR A 171 9.75 3.97 -5.62
C TYR A 171 11.08 4.68 -5.92
N TYR A 172 12.21 4.00 -5.68
CA TYR A 172 13.52 4.55 -5.97
C TYR A 172 13.69 4.87 -7.46
N ALA A 173 13.29 3.95 -8.35
CA ALA A 173 13.34 4.16 -9.79
C ALA A 173 12.55 5.39 -10.22
N LYS A 174 11.32 5.57 -9.68
CA LYS A 174 10.48 6.73 -9.96
C LYS A 174 11.10 8.04 -9.47
N VAL A 175 11.54 8.07 -8.20
CA VAL A 175 11.94 9.33 -7.54
C VAL A 175 13.36 9.73 -7.84
N LYS A 176 14.31 8.78 -7.78
CA LYS A 176 15.74 9.06 -7.96
C LYS A 176 16.20 8.95 -9.40
N GLU A 177 15.72 7.92 -10.11
CA GLU A 177 16.12 7.66 -11.48
C GLU A 177 15.18 8.28 -12.51
N LYS A 178 14.04 8.86 -12.08
CA LYS A 178 12.99 9.44 -12.92
C LYS A 178 12.52 8.49 -14.02
N ALA A 179 12.50 7.18 -13.71
CA ALA A 179 12.08 6.16 -14.65
C ALA A 179 10.57 6.22 -14.90
N ASP A 180 10.18 5.94 -16.14
CA ASP A 180 8.79 5.79 -16.53
C ASP A 180 8.29 4.40 -16.10
N LEU A 181 7.25 4.37 -15.26
CA LEU A 181 6.61 3.15 -14.76
C LEU A 181 5.32 2.79 -15.49
N SER A 182 4.94 3.50 -16.55
CA SER A 182 3.66 3.32 -17.26
C SER A 182 3.47 1.91 -17.84
N LYS A 183 4.58 1.22 -18.18
CA LYS A 183 4.59 -0.15 -18.70
C LYS A 183 4.96 -1.21 -17.67
N VAL A 184 5.16 -0.81 -16.41
CA VAL A 184 5.57 -1.72 -15.33
C VAL A 184 4.34 -2.22 -14.60
N TYR A 185 4.16 -3.55 -14.60
CA TYR A 185 3.13 -4.22 -13.82
C TYR A 185 3.77 -5.28 -12.92
N VAL A 186 3.14 -5.52 -11.77
CA VAL A 186 3.59 -6.51 -10.78
C VAL A 186 2.42 -7.40 -10.41
N GLN A 187 2.60 -8.70 -10.42
CA GLN A 187 1.60 -9.60 -9.88
C GLN A 187 1.58 -9.53 -8.35
N MET A 188 0.39 -9.52 -7.76
CA MET A 188 0.21 -9.55 -6.31
C MET A 188 -0.78 -10.64 -5.93
N LYS A 189 -0.37 -11.51 -5.02
CA LYS A 189 -1.30 -12.36 -4.27
C LYS A 189 -1.76 -11.57 -3.05
N LEU A 190 -3.05 -11.23 -3.01
CA LEU A 190 -3.67 -10.54 -1.89
C LEU A 190 -4.56 -11.53 -1.15
N SER A 191 -4.29 -11.75 0.13
CA SER A 191 -5.12 -12.57 1.02
C SER A 191 -5.84 -11.67 2.03
N VAL A 192 -7.16 -11.78 2.04
CA VAL A 192 -8.01 -11.12 3.04
C VAL A 192 -8.23 -12.11 4.15
N ILE A 193 -7.76 -11.75 5.34
CA ILE A 193 -7.78 -12.61 6.51
C ILE A 193 -8.86 -12.10 7.46
N ASN A 194 -9.80 -12.94 7.80
CA ASN A 194 -10.86 -12.58 8.74
C ASN A 194 -10.31 -12.71 10.17
N SER A 195 -9.88 -11.60 10.75
CA SER A 195 -9.22 -11.54 12.07
C SER A 195 -10.07 -12.11 13.21
N ASP A 196 -11.39 -12.05 13.08
CA ASP A 196 -12.31 -12.53 14.13
C ASP A 196 -12.30 -14.06 14.28
N LYS A 197 -11.70 -14.79 13.33
CA LYS A 197 -11.68 -16.27 13.29
C LYS A 197 -10.30 -16.89 13.52
N ILE A 198 -9.26 -16.08 13.65
CA ILE A 198 -7.88 -16.59 13.89
C ILE A 198 -7.58 -16.67 15.41
N ALA A 199 -8.48 -16.19 16.26
CA ALA A 199 -8.31 -16.19 17.72
C ALA A 199 -8.72 -17.52 18.41
N GLU A 200 -9.06 -18.57 17.66
CA GLU A 200 -9.24 -19.95 18.15
C GLU A 200 -8.04 -20.81 17.73
#